data_6ff94c8f39a5dfbdf7f95c8dab66fd7c
#
_entry.id   6ff94c8f39a5dfbdf7f95c8dab66fd7c
#
_cell.length_a   1.000
_cell.length_b   1.000
_cell.length_c   1.000
_cell.angle_alpha   90.00
_cell.angle_beta   90.00
_cell.angle_gamma   90.00
#
_symmetry.space_group_name_H-M   'P 1'
#
loop_
_entity.id
_entity.type
_entity.pdbx_description
1 polymer ?
#
loop_
_entity_poly.entity_id
_entity_poly.type
_entity_poly.pdbx_seq_one_letter_code
_entity_poly.pdbx_strand_id
1 'polypeptide(L)'
;EISACLVGSEMCIRDRFNGLDTAQVGGVFETMLANPGEVVVWTIIVCVIGMLICGFGVNKGVERVTKFMMCALFVILLVLVVRAVTLPGAEGGLAFYLMPDFSKMFANGPAGFAEVVYAAMGQSFFTLSIGIGSMEIFGSYLGKERRIFGQALSVGVLDTVIALMAGLIIFPACFAFGVDPGSGPGLVFVTLPNVFAQMWLGQLWGALFFLFMSFAALSTVVAVFENIIAMLMDYKGWDRLKTVRIALVLITILSLPCALGFNVLSGVQVPGTVSYTHLTLP
;
A
#
# COMPACT_ATOMS: atom_id res chain seq x y z
N GLU A 1 3.39 2.57 5.68
CA GLU A 1 3.02 3.06 4.33
C GLU A 1 2.43 4.47 4.36
N ILE A 2 1.38 4.74 5.19
CA ILE A 2 0.75 6.08 5.25
C ILE A 2 1.76 7.15 5.64
N SER A 3 2.61 6.91 6.62
CA SER A 3 3.66 7.84 7.02
C SER A 3 4.63 8.13 5.87
N ALA A 4 5.04 7.11 5.14
CA ALA A 4 5.90 7.25 3.97
C ALA A 4 5.21 8.05 2.85
N CYS A 5 3.91 7.84 2.62
CA CYS A 5 3.14 8.61 1.65
C CYS A 5 3.00 10.09 2.03
N LEU A 6 2.77 10.38 3.31
CA LEU A 6 2.68 11.77 3.80
C LEU A 6 4.02 12.49 3.70
N VAL A 7 5.11 11.83 4.09
CA VAL A 7 6.48 12.36 3.93
C VAL A 7 6.82 12.52 2.45
N GLY A 8 6.45 11.57 1.58
CA GLY A 8 6.61 11.70 0.14
C GLY A 8 5.88 12.92 -0.43
N SER A 9 4.64 13.17 0.03
CA SER A 9 3.89 14.36 -0.35
C SER A 9 4.59 15.65 0.11
N GLU A 10 5.06 15.71 1.36
CA GLU A 10 5.79 16.86 1.89
C GLU A 10 7.11 17.10 1.14
N MET A 11 7.82 16.04 0.80
CA MET A 11 9.07 16.13 0.05
C MET A 11 8.85 16.63 -1.37
N CYS A 12 7.79 16.19 -2.06
CA CYS A 12 7.40 16.70 -3.36
C CYS A 12 7.05 18.18 -3.32
N ILE A 13 6.28 18.62 -2.31
CA ILE A 13 5.88 20.02 -2.14
C ILE A 13 7.09 20.93 -1.87
N ARG A 14 8.05 20.46 -1.06
CA ARG A 14 9.27 21.21 -0.71
C ARG A 14 10.38 21.16 -1.75
N ASP A 15 10.14 20.53 -2.87
CA ASP A 15 11.10 20.42 -3.98
C ASP A 15 12.44 19.73 -3.59
N ARG A 16 12.39 18.82 -2.61
CA ARG A 16 13.58 18.10 -2.13
C ARG A 16 14.11 17.08 -3.14
N PHE A 17 13.34 16.75 -4.17
CA PHE A 17 13.76 15.79 -5.19
C PHE A 17 14.42 16.45 -6.42
N ASN A 18 14.33 17.77 -6.56
CA ASN A 18 14.96 18.46 -7.68
C ASN A 18 16.49 18.41 -7.57
N GLY A 19 17.11 17.82 -8.59
CA GLY A 19 18.57 17.71 -8.69
C GLY A 19 19.19 16.57 -7.89
N LEU A 20 18.38 15.70 -7.26
CA LEU A 20 18.87 14.48 -6.62
C LEU A 20 19.01 13.35 -7.64
N ASP A 21 20.08 12.58 -7.51
CA ASP A 21 20.24 11.31 -8.21
C ASP A 21 19.33 10.22 -7.61
N THR A 22 19.02 9.18 -8.38
CA THR A 22 18.16 8.05 -7.98
C THR A 22 18.59 7.43 -6.65
N ALA A 23 19.91 7.30 -6.41
CA ALA A 23 20.47 6.80 -5.18
C ALA A 23 20.20 7.72 -3.98
N GLN A 24 20.22 9.04 -4.19
CA GLN A 24 19.94 10.03 -3.15
C GLN A 24 18.45 10.05 -2.77
N VAL A 25 17.56 9.85 -3.73
CA VAL A 25 16.12 9.72 -3.48
C VAL A 25 15.83 8.49 -2.61
N GLY A 26 16.48 7.36 -2.90
CA GLY A 26 16.40 6.14 -2.07
C GLY A 26 16.89 6.39 -0.64
N GLY A 27 18.01 7.09 -0.47
CA GLY A 27 18.58 7.43 0.83
C GLY A 27 17.66 8.28 1.71
N VAL A 28 16.80 9.12 1.14
CA VAL A 28 15.80 9.90 1.90
C VAL A 28 14.78 8.98 2.55
N PHE A 29 14.28 7.98 1.81
CA PHE A 29 13.34 7.00 2.35
C PHE A 29 13.97 6.13 3.46
N GLU A 30 15.18 5.65 3.24
CA GLU A 30 15.92 4.87 4.24
C GLU A 30 16.21 5.67 5.51
N THR A 31 16.58 6.94 5.37
CA THR A 31 16.82 7.83 6.51
C THR A 31 15.58 8.03 7.36
N MET A 32 14.41 8.15 6.73
CA MET A 32 13.13 8.24 7.42
C MET A 32 12.82 6.95 8.21
N LEU A 33 13.04 5.78 7.61
CA LEU A 33 12.82 4.49 8.27
C LEU A 33 13.83 4.25 9.41
N ALA A 34 15.05 4.76 9.28
CA ALA A 34 16.09 4.65 10.30
C ALA A 34 15.81 5.52 11.54
N ASN A 35 14.96 6.55 11.44
CA ASN A 35 14.63 7.43 12.55
C ASN A 35 13.43 6.87 13.37
N PRO A 36 13.70 6.22 14.55
CA PRO A 36 12.63 5.61 15.34
C PRO A 36 11.59 6.61 15.83
N GLY A 37 12.00 7.85 16.11
CA GLY A 37 11.12 8.91 16.60
C GLY A 37 10.06 9.28 15.57
N GLU A 38 10.47 9.50 14.32
CA GLU A 38 9.54 9.85 13.23
C GLU A 38 8.55 8.71 12.94
N VAL A 39 9.05 7.48 12.84
CA VAL A 39 8.20 6.31 12.56
C VAL A 39 7.16 6.11 13.66
N VAL A 40 7.55 6.21 14.94
CA VAL A 40 6.62 6.07 16.08
C VAL A 40 5.59 7.20 16.10
N VAL A 41 5.99 8.45 15.92
CA VAL A 41 5.06 9.60 15.92
C VAL A 41 4.01 9.44 14.81
N TRP A 42 4.43 9.14 13.58
CA TRP A 42 3.50 8.93 12.48
C TRP A 42 2.57 7.73 12.70
N THR A 43 3.08 6.63 13.28
CA THR A 43 2.26 5.46 13.64
C THR A 43 1.16 5.84 14.62
N ILE A 44 1.50 6.60 15.67
CA ILE A 44 0.50 7.08 16.66
C ILE A 44 -0.53 8.00 15.99
N ILE A 45 -0.09 8.93 15.15
CA ILE A 45 -0.99 9.86 14.44
C ILE A 45 -2.00 9.09 13.59
N VAL A 46 -1.53 8.10 12.81
CA VAL A 46 -2.38 7.27 11.95
C VAL A 46 -3.37 6.44 12.78
N CYS A 47 -2.91 5.82 13.88
CA CYS A 47 -3.80 5.08 14.80
C CYS A 47 -4.89 5.98 15.39
N VAL A 48 -4.53 7.18 15.84
CA VAL A 48 -5.49 8.14 16.40
C VAL A 48 -6.49 8.59 15.35
N ILE A 49 -6.04 8.98 14.16
CA ILE A 49 -6.93 9.43 13.07
C ILE A 49 -7.87 8.29 12.64
N GLY A 50 -7.36 7.09 12.41
CA GLY A 50 -8.18 5.94 12.02
C GLY A 50 -9.23 5.58 13.08
N MET A 51 -8.85 5.58 14.36
CA MET A 51 -9.78 5.33 15.45
C MET A 51 -10.80 6.45 15.67
N LEU A 52 -10.44 7.70 15.46
CA LEU A 52 -11.40 8.82 15.48
C LEU A 52 -12.46 8.65 14.39
N ILE A 53 -12.04 8.31 13.18
CA ILE A 53 -12.96 8.05 12.05
C ILE A 53 -13.92 6.90 12.42
N CYS A 54 -13.40 5.79 12.95
CA CYS A 54 -14.23 4.67 13.41
C CYS A 54 -15.16 5.08 14.56
N GLY A 55 -14.71 5.96 15.46
CA GLY A 55 -15.51 6.46 16.59
C GLY A 55 -16.75 7.25 16.16
N PHE A 56 -16.61 8.09 15.15
CA PHE A 56 -17.72 8.86 14.55
C PHE A 56 -18.66 8.02 13.69
N GLY A 57 -18.26 6.80 13.35
CA GLY A 57 -18.97 5.93 12.42
C GLY A 57 -18.61 6.20 10.95
N VAL A 58 -18.78 5.18 10.12
CA VAL A 58 -18.52 5.28 8.66
C VAL A 58 -19.67 6.03 8.01
N ASN A 59 -19.73 7.34 8.19
CA ASN A 59 -20.81 8.18 7.68
C ASN A 59 -20.62 8.52 6.19
N LYS A 60 -21.75 8.83 5.52
CA LYS A 60 -21.84 9.19 4.10
C LYS A 60 -20.83 10.26 3.62
N GLY A 61 -20.30 11.07 4.53
CA GLY A 61 -19.29 12.08 4.22
C GLY A 61 -17.93 11.48 3.89
N VAL A 62 -17.45 10.56 4.71
CA VAL A 62 -16.17 9.86 4.50
C VAL A 62 -16.23 9.05 3.22
N GLU A 63 -17.32 8.32 2.99
CA GLU A 63 -17.53 7.54 1.77
C GLU A 63 -17.46 8.41 0.49
N ARG A 64 -18.07 9.60 0.50
CA ARG A 64 -18.05 10.50 -0.65
C ARG A 64 -16.66 11.05 -0.94
N VAL A 65 -15.94 11.48 0.11
CA VAL A 65 -14.57 11.99 -0.01
C VAL A 65 -13.64 10.88 -0.52
N THR A 66 -13.71 9.69 0.06
CA THR A 66 -12.90 8.54 -0.36
C THR A 66 -13.17 8.16 -1.82
N LYS A 67 -14.44 8.11 -2.25
CA LYS A 67 -14.78 7.85 -3.66
C LYS A 67 -14.18 8.87 -4.61
N PHE A 68 -14.30 10.16 -4.30
CA PHE A 68 -13.72 11.22 -5.12
C PHE A 68 -12.19 11.07 -5.21
N MET A 69 -11.53 10.83 -4.09
CA MET A 69 -10.08 10.69 -4.05
C MET A 69 -9.60 9.44 -4.79
N MET A 70 -10.31 8.32 -4.68
CA MET A 70 -9.99 7.09 -5.42
C MET A 70 -10.17 7.28 -6.93
N CYS A 71 -11.23 7.99 -7.37
CA CYS A 71 -11.39 8.32 -8.78
C CYS A 71 -10.26 9.26 -9.29
N ALA A 72 -9.87 10.25 -8.48
CA ALA A 72 -8.78 11.14 -8.83
C ALA A 72 -7.44 10.39 -8.87
N LEU A 73 -7.17 9.49 -7.92
CA LEU A 73 -6.00 8.62 -7.95
C LEU A 73 -5.98 7.76 -9.20
N PHE A 74 -7.11 7.18 -9.59
CA PHE A 74 -7.20 6.38 -10.81
C PHE A 74 -6.84 7.21 -12.07
N VAL A 75 -7.31 8.45 -12.16
CA VAL A 75 -6.94 9.36 -13.27
C VAL A 75 -5.45 9.65 -13.27
N ILE A 76 -4.86 9.90 -12.09
CA ILE A 76 -3.41 10.12 -11.96
C ILE A 76 -2.64 8.88 -12.39
N LEU A 77 -3.07 7.68 -11.99
CA LEU A 77 -2.45 6.43 -12.43
C LEU A 77 -2.50 6.29 -13.95
N LEU A 78 -3.60 6.65 -14.61
CA LEU A 78 -3.69 6.64 -16.08
C LEU A 78 -2.65 7.58 -16.73
N VAL A 79 -2.51 8.80 -16.21
CA VAL A 79 -1.51 9.76 -16.69
C VAL A 79 -0.10 9.21 -16.49
N LEU A 80 0.16 8.60 -15.34
CA LEU A 80 1.47 8.00 -15.03
C LEU A 80 1.78 6.79 -15.90
N VAL A 81 0.80 5.93 -16.24
CA VAL A 81 0.98 4.81 -17.18
C VAL A 81 1.45 5.34 -18.53
N VAL A 82 0.74 6.33 -19.08
CA VAL A 82 1.15 6.94 -20.37
C VAL A 82 2.56 7.49 -20.29
N ARG A 83 2.90 8.18 -19.20
CA ARG A 83 4.23 8.75 -19.02
C ARG A 83 5.31 7.69 -18.85
N ALA A 84 5.08 6.67 -18.03
CA ALA A 84 6.05 5.61 -17.77
C ALA A 84 6.36 4.79 -19.03
N VAL A 85 5.35 4.48 -19.83
CA VAL A 85 5.50 3.74 -21.10
C VAL A 85 6.26 4.57 -22.16
N THR A 86 6.18 5.90 -22.11
CA THR A 86 6.87 6.80 -23.04
C THR A 86 8.27 7.20 -22.60
N LEU A 87 8.78 6.70 -21.46
CA LEU A 87 10.13 6.97 -21.00
C LEU A 87 11.18 6.29 -21.93
N PRO A 88 12.31 6.96 -22.19
CA PRO A 88 13.44 6.32 -22.87
C PRO A 88 13.94 5.12 -22.02
N GLY A 89 14.06 3.94 -22.64
CA GLY A 89 14.47 2.71 -21.95
C GLY A 89 13.33 1.91 -21.30
N ALA A 90 12.08 2.36 -21.43
CA ALA A 90 10.90 1.66 -20.89
C ALA A 90 10.65 0.28 -21.55
N GLU A 91 11.16 0.05 -22.76
CA GLU A 91 10.92 -1.17 -23.55
C GLU A 91 11.33 -2.45 -22.81
N GLY A 92 12.49 -2.41 -22.13
CA GLY A 92 12.96 -3.55 -21.32
C GLY A 92 12.00 -3.88 -20.17
N GLY A 93 11.48 -2.87 -19.50
CA GLY A 93 10.52 -3.03 -18.40
C GLY A 93 9.15 -3.52 -18.88
N LEU A 94 8.69 -3.06 -20.02
CA LEU A 94 7.46 -3.54 -20.67
C LEU A 94 7.59 -5.01 -21.06
N ALA A 95 8.70 -5.39 -21.68
CA ALA A 95 8.97 -6.79 -22.03
C ALA A 95 9.04 -7.67 -20.77
N PHE A 96 9.73 -7.22 -19.73
CA PHE A 96 9.81 -7.92 -18.46
C PHE A 96 8.43 -8.16 -17.82
N TYR A 97 7.56 -7.17 -17.86
CA TYR A 97 6.26 -7.23 -17.19
C TYR A 97 5.18 -7.96 -18.03
N LEU A 98 5.14 -7.72 -19.34
CA LEU A 98 4.07 -8.23 -20.22
C LEU A 98 4.40 -9.56 -20.89
N MET A 99 5.69 -9.93 -20.98
CA MET A 99 6.09 -11.20 -21.59
C MET A 99 6.27 -12.27 -20.51
N PRO A 100 5.32 -13.21 -20.35
CA PRO A 100 5.44 -14.28 -19.37
C PRO A 100 6.55 -15.26 -19.77
N ASP A 101 7.45 -15.51 -18.85
CA ASP A 101 8.51 -16.51 -19.03
C ASP A 101 8.08 -17.84 -18.42
N PHE A 102 7.38 -18.64 -19.21
CA PHE A 102 6.92 -19.96 -18.79
C PHE A 102 8.06 -20.93 -18.50
N SER A 103 9.27 -20.71 -19.06
CA SER A 103 10.41 -21.57 -18.80
C SER A 103 10.87 -21.46 -17.34
N LYS A 104 10.84 -20.28 -16.77
CA LYS A 104 11.13 -20.07 -15.33
C LYS A 104 10.06 -20.69 -14.43
N MET A 105 8.80 -20.58 -14.82
CA MET A 105 7.69 -21.15 -14.05
C MET A 105 7.76 -22.68 -13.92
N PHE A 106 8.30 -23.37 -14.94
CA PHE A 106 8.47 -24.81 -14.98
C PHE A 106 9.92 -25.28 -14.77
N ALA A 107 10.85 -24.40 -14.43
CA ALA A 107 12.27 -24.73 -14.27
C ALA A 107 12.50 -25.85 -13.25
N ASN A 108 11.70 -25.92 -12.18
CA ASN A 108 11.72 -26.97 -11.16
C ASN A 108 10.61 -28.03 -11.37
N GLY A 109 10.09 -28.17 -12.59
CA GLY A 109 8.99 -29.06 -12.89
C GLY A 109 7.67 -28.72 -12.18
N PRO A 110 6.85 -29.72 -11.82
CA PRO A 110 5.56 -29.49 -11.16
C PRO A 110 5.66 -28.78 -9.81
N ALA A 111 6.78 -28.94 -9.09
CA ALA A 111 7.02 -28.27 -7.81
C ALA A 111 7.19 -26.77 -8.00
N GLY A 112 7.91 -26.32 -9.02
CA GLY A 112 8.06 -24.89 -9.34
C GLY A 112 6.72 -24.24 -9.71
N PHE A 113 5.90 -24.94 -10.49
CA PHE A 113 4.55 -24.45 -10.79
C PHE A 113 3.68 -24.31 -9.52
N ALA A 114 3.72 -25.31 -8.62
CA ALA A 114 2.98 -25.25 -7.35
C ALA A 114 3.42 -24.08 -6.47
N GLU A 115 4.72 -23.76 -6.45
CA GLU A 115 5.29 -22.64 -5.72
C GLU A 115 4.77 -21.29 -6.26
N VAL A 116 4.75 -21.11 -7.59
CA VAL A 116 4.18 -19.92 -8.23
C VAL A 116 2.69 -19.76 -7.92
N VAL A 117 1.92 -20.86 -7.99
CA VAL A 117 0.49 -20.85 -7.64
C VAL A 117 0.30 -20.48 -6.17
N TYR A 118 1.11 -21.04 -5.27
CA TYR A 118 1.04 -20.72 -3.84
C TYR A 118 1.36 -19.25 -3.57
N ALA A 119 2.39 -18.70 -4.21
CA ALA A 119 2.73 -17.28 -4.10
C ALA A 119 1.61 -16.38 -4.63
N ALA A 120 1.00 -16.74 -5.78
CA ALA A 120 -0.14 -15.98 -6.35
C ALA A 120 -1.37 -16.03 -5.44
N MET A 121 -1.65 -17.19 -4.83
CA MET A 121 -2.72 -17.32 -3.82
C MET A 121 -2.44 -16.42 -2.63
N GLY A 122 -1.23 -16.44 -2.07
CA GLY A 122 -0.85 -15.57 -0.94
C GLY A 122 -1.05 -14.11 -1.27
N GLN A 123 -0.64 -13.66 -2.46
CA GLN A 123 -0.85 -12.30 -2.93
C GLN A 123 -2.35 -11.96 -3.04
N SER A 124 -3.16 -12.85 -3.59
CA SER A 124 -4.62 -12.63 -3.71
C SER A 124 -5.31 -12.52 -2.35
N PHE A 125 -4.92 -13.34 -1.36
CA PHE A 125 -5.42 -13.25 0.01
C PHE A 125 -5.05 -11.92 0.67
N PHE A 126 -3.86 -11.40 0.37
CA PHE A 126 -3.38 -10.14 0.92
C PHE A 126 -4.10 -8.93 0.28
N THR A 127 -4.15 -8.83 -1.05
CA THR A 127 -4.75 -7.67 -1.74
C THR A 127 -6.24 -7.55 -1.49
N LEU A 128 -6.96 -8.68 -1.49
CA LEU A 128 -8.40 -8.72 -1.21
C LEU A 128 -8.74 -8.69 0.29
N SER A 129 -7.72 -8.59 1.16
CA SER A 129 -7.90 -8.54 2.62
C SER A 129 -8.76 -9.67 3.20
N ILE A 130 -8.72 -10.87 2.58
CA ILE A 130 -9.55 -12.00 2.96
C ILE A 130 -9.14 -12.51 4.34
N GLY A 131 -7.82 -12.65 4.60
CA GLY A 131 -7.30 -13.14 5.87
C GLY A 131 -7.54 -12.23 7.07
N ILE A 132 -7.79 -10.94 6.83
CA ILE A 132 -8.02 -9.93 7.89
C ILE A 132 -9.52 -9.81 8.24
N GLY A 133 -10.43 -10.40 7.44
CA GLY A 133 -11.87 -10.33 7.65
C GLY A 133 -12.51 -8.98 7.27
N SER A 134 -11.77 -8.04 6.68
CA SER A 134 -12.32 -6.73 6.29
C SER A 134 -13.45 -6.86 5.26
N MET A 135 -13.34 -7.81 4.34
CA MET A 135 -14.38 -8.07 3.34
C MET A 135 -15.66 -8.65 3.96
N GLU A 136 -15.54 -9.41 5.05
CA GLU A 136 -16.70 -9.96 5.78
C GLU A 136 -17.50 -8.83 6.45
N ILE A 137 -16.83 -7.87 7.08
CA ILE A 137 -17.48 -6.70 7.68
C ILE A 137 -18.19 -5.86 6.62
N PHE A 138 -17.53 -5.55 5.51
CA PHE A 138 -18.19 -4.82 4.43
C PHE A 138 -19.35 -5.61 3.82
N GLY A 139 -19.23 -6.93 3.72
CA GLY A 139 -20.30 -7.82 3.30
C GLY A 139 -21.50 -7.77 4.25
N SER A 140 -21.28 -7.66 5.57
CA SER A 140 -22.36 -7.56 6.56
C SER A 140 -23.16 -6.25 6.47
N TYR A 141 -22.55 -5.18 5.95
CA TYR A 141 -23.20 -3.89 5.74
C TYR A 141 -23.97 -3.78 4.41
N LEU A 142 -23.83 -4.77 3.53
CA LEU A 142 -24.58 -4.79 2.26
C LEU A 142 -26.07 -5.06 2.51
N GLY A 143 -26.91 -4.22 1.93
CA GLY A 143 -28.37 -4.42 1.95
C GLY A 143 -28.76 -5.71 1.20
N LYS A 144 -29.86 -6.36 1.66
CA LYS A 144 -30.39 -7.63 1.12
C LYS A 144 -30.71 -7.61 -0.38
N GLU A 145 -30.80 -6.42 -0.98
CA GLU A 145 -31.09 -6.22 -2.41
C GLU A 145 -29.85 -6.38 -3.30
N ARG A 146 -28.63 -6.39 -2.72
CA ARG A 146 -27.39 -6.47 -3.48
C ARG A 146 -26.91 -7.92 -3.59
N ARG A 147 -26.57 -8.33 -4.83
CA ARG A 147 -26.00 -9.67 -5.08
C ARG A 147 -24.53 -9.68 -4.67
N ILE A 148 -24.17 -10.47 -3.65
CA ILE A 148 -22.82 -10.60 -3.10
C ILE A 148 -21.82 -11.00 -4.19
N PHE A 149 -22.16 -11.98 -5.04
CA PHE A 149 -21.29 -12.44 -6.13
C PHE A 149 -20.93 -11.33 -7.11
N GLY A 150 -21.89 -10.49 -7.50
CA GLY A 150 -21.63 -9.37 -8.42
C GLY A 150 -20.70 -8.33 -7.80
N GLN A 151 -20.82 -8.07 -6.49
CA GLN A 151 -19.93 -7.16 -5.79
C GLN A 151 -18.53 -7.75 -5.67
N ALA A 152 -18.39 -9.01 -5.29
CA ALA A 152 -17.11 -9.69 -5.18
C ALA A 152 -16.36 -9.71 -6.54
N LEU A 153 -17.06 -10.01 -7.62
CA LEU A 153 -16.48 -9.99 -8.97
C LEU A 153 -16.01 -8.58 -9.36
N SER A 154 -16.82 -7.56 -9.08
CA SER A 154 -16.45 -6.16 -9.38
C SER A 154 -15.21 -5.73 -8.62
N VAL A 155 -15.09 -6.11 -7.33
CA VAL A 155 -13.91 -5.83 -6.52
C VAL A 155 -12.67 -6.52 -7.10
N GLY A 156 -12.76 -7.82 -7.41
CA GLY A 156 -11.63 -8.57 -7.97
C GLY A 156 -11.17 -8.03 -9.33
N VAL A 157 -12.11 -7.64 -10.21
CA VAL A 157 -11.76 -7.04 -11.51
C VAL A 157 -11.08 -5.69 -11.33
N LEU A 158 -11.61 -4.80 -10.47
CA LEU A 158 -11.03 -3.48 -10.23
C LEU A 158 -9.66 -3.59 -9.57
N ASP A 159 -9.49 -4.47 -8.61
CA ASP A 159 -8.21 -4.74 -7.95
C ASP A 159 -7.16 -5.18 -8.98
N THR A 160 -7.50 -6.15 -9.83
CA THR A 160 -6.63 -6.63 -10.91
C THR A 160 -6.25 -5.53 -11.90
N VAL A 161 -7.21 -4.69 -12.32
CA VAL A 161 -6.94 -3.57 -13.25
C VAL A 161 -5.97 -2.58 -12.63
N ILE A 162 -6.17 -2.19 -11.37
CA ILE A 162 -5.29 -1.24 -10.67
C ILE A 162 -3.90 -1.85 -10.49
N ALA A 163 -3.80 -3.13 -10.12
CA ALA A 163 -2.53 -3.84 -9.99
C ALA A 163 -1.76 -3.88 -11.33
N LEU A 164 -2.43 -4.18 -12.43
CA LEU A 164 -1.84 -4.15 -13.77
C LEU A 164 -1.35 -2.75 -14.16
N MET A 165 -2.14 -1.71 -13.85
CA MET A 165 -1.72 -0.33 -14.11
C MET A 165 -0.50 0.07 -13.27
N ALA A 166 -0.46 -0.31 -12.00
CA ALA A 166 0.68 -0.06 -11.13
C ALA A 166 1.95 -0.73 -11.67
N GLY A 167 1.86 -1.98 -12.13
CA GLY A 167 2.97 -2.67 -12.79
C GLY A 167 3.45 -1.96 -14.06
N LEU A 168 2.51 -1.47 -14.89
CA LEU A 168 2.84 -0.68 -16.11
C LEU A 168 3.50 0.67 -15.81
N ILE A 169 3.39 1.18 -14.60
CA ILE A 169 4.10 2.39 -14.16
C ILE A 169 5.48 2.01 -13.63
N ILE A 170 5.53 1.05 -12.73
CA ILE A 170 6.71 0.76 -11.93
C ILE A 170 7.80 0.07 -12.77
N PHE A 171 7.48 -1.02 -13.47
CA PHE A 171 8.51 -1.79 -14.19
C PHE A 171 9.19 -1.01 -15.31
N PRO A 172 8.47 -0.33 -16.21
CA PRO A 172 9.13 0.53 -17.22
C PRO A 172 9.99 1.62 -16.60
N ALA A 173 9.54 2.23 -15.51
CA ALA A 173 10.30 3.24 -14.80
C ALA A 173 11.56 2.68 -14.13
N CYS A 174 11.50 1.46 -13.55
CA CYS A 174 12.67 0.79 -12.99
C CYS A 174 13.78 0.61 -14.03
N PHE A 175 13.43 0.11 -15.20
CA PHE A 175 14.39 -0.10 -16.28
C PHE A 175 14.91 1.22 -16.84
N ALA A 176 14.07 2.25 -16.95
CA ALA A 176 14.48 3.57 -17.42
C ALA A 176 15.47 4.26 -16.44
N PHE A 177 15.33 4.03 -15.13
CA PHE A 177 16.18 4.64 -14.09
C PHE A 177 17.24 3.70 -13.53
N GLY A 178 17.33 2.46 -14.00
CA GLY A 178 18.31 1.48 -13.51
C GLY A 178 18.06 1.04 -12.06
N VAL A 179 16.81 1.06 -11.59
CA VAL A 179 16.41 0.59 -10.24
C VAL A 179 16.08 -0.89 -10.31
N ASP A 180 16.55 -1.66 -9.33
CA ASP A 180 16.25 -3.10 -9.26
C ASP A 180 14.75 -3.32 -8.98
N PRO A 181 14.02 -4.06 -9.85
CA PRO A 181 12.61 -4.39 -9.62
C PRO A 181 12.34 -5.19 -8.34
N GLY A 182 13.37 -5.84 -7.76
CA GLY A 182 13.29 -6.59 -6.52
C GLY A 182 13.37 -5.76 -5.22
N SER A 183 13.50 -4.44 -5.30
CA SER A 183 13.73 -3.57 -4.13
C SER A 183 12.55 -3.43 -3.15
N GLY A 184 11.47 -4.18 -3.34
CA GLY A 184 10.34 -4.22 -2.40
C GLY A 184 9.56 -2.90 -2.27
N PRO A 185 9.08 -2.55 -1.06
CA PRO A 185 8.27 -1.33 -0.85
C PRO A 185 8.99 -0.02 -1.20
N GLY A 186 10.32 0.01 -1.08
CA GLY A 186 11.14 1.14 -1.49
C GLY A 186 11.00 1.51 -2.96
N LEU A 187 10.61 0.55 -3.80
CA LEU A 187 10.43 0.73 -5.22
C LEU A 187 9.49 1.89 -5.56
N VAL A 188 8.34 1.96 -4.90
CA VAL A 188 7.35 3.03 -5.11
C VAL A 188 7.94 4.39 -4.69
N PHE A 189 8.64 4.44 -3.54
CA PHE A 189 9.18 5.67 -2.98
C PHE A 189 10.48 6.14 -3.61
N VAL A 190 11.16 5.29 -4.37
CA VAL A 190 12.36 5.64 -5.15
C VAL A 190 12.01 5.91 -6.62
N THR A 191 11.25 5.01 -7.24
CA THR A 191 10.99 5.06 -8.68
C THR A 191 10.04 6.18 -9.06
N LEU A 192 8.92 6.34 -8.35
CA LEU A 192 7.91 7.33 -8.71
C LEU A 192 8.38 8.79 -8.55
N PRO A 193 9.11 9.19 -7.49
CA PRO A 193 9.68 10.52 -7.43
C PRO A 193 10.58 10.86 -8.62
N ASN A 194 11.36 9.89 -9.13
CA ASN A 194 12.18 10.09 -10.33
C ASN A 194 11.33 10.28 -11.61
N VAL A 195 10.20 9.57 -11.72
CA VAL A 195 9.23 9.79 -12.80
C VAL A 195 8.65 11.21 -12.71
N PHE A 196 8.22 11.62 -11.51
CA PHE A 196 7.65 12.95 -11.29
C PHE A 196 8.66 14.06 -11.57
N ALA A 197 9.94 13.90 -11.19
CA ALA A 197 10.99 14.88 -11.45
C ALA A 197 11.19 15.19 -12.94
N GLN A 198 10.81 14.27 -13.83
CA GLN A 198 10.90 14.44 -15.27
C GLN A 198 9.59 14.89 -15.94
N MET A 199 8.54 15.15 -15.14
CA MET A 199 7.24 15.59 -15.65
C MET A 199 7.07 17.11 -15.52
N TRP A 200 6.34 17.71 -16.45
CA TRP A 200 5.84 19.06 -16.27
C TRP A 200 4.92 19.12 -15.03
N LEU A 201 5.15 20.09 -14.14
CA LEU A 201 4.50 20.17 -12.83
C LEU A 201 4.68 18.89 -11.97
N GLY A 202 5.82 18.23 -12.06
CA GLY A 202 6.09 16.97 -11.36
C GLY A 202 5.87 17.04 -9.84
N GLN A 203 6.20 18.18 -9.23
CA GLN A 203 5.92 18.43 -7.82
C GLN A 203 4.43 18.33 -7.47
N LEU A 204 3.56 18.93 -8.29
CA LEU A 204 2.12 18.88 -8.10
C LEU A 204 1.59 17.46 -8.28
N TRP A 205 2.00 16.77 -9.33
CA TRP A 205 1.59 15.38 -9.59
C TRP A 205 2.07 14.45 -8.49
N GLY A 206 3.32 14.58 -8.04
CA GLY A 206 3.89 13.79 -6.96
C GLY A 206 3.17 14.04 -5.63
N ALA A 207 2.96 15.30 -5.26
CA ALA A 207 2.24 15.65 -4.04
C ALA A 207 0.80 15.11 -4.04
N LEU A 208 0.06 15.26 -5.14
CA LEU A 208 -1.29 14.72 -5.28
C LEU A 208 -1.31 13.18 -5.24
N PHE A 209 -0.36 12.53 -5.91
CA PHE A 209 -0.26 11.07 -5.89
C PHE A 209 -0.05 10.55 -4.48
N PHE A 210 0.98 11.02 -3.77
CA PHE A 210 1.27 10.57 -2.41
C PHE A 210 0.17 10.94 -1.41
N LEU A 211 -0.45 12.11 -1.59
CA LEU A 211 -1.61 12.50 -0.78
C LEU A 211 -2.77 11.52 -0.97
N PHE A 212 -3.15 11.22 -2.21
CA PHE A 212 -4.25 10.31 -2.50
C PHE A 212 -3.92 8.87 -2.09
N MET A 213 -2.68 8.44 -2.25
CA MET A 213 -2.19 7.16 -1.76
C MET A 213 -2.27 7.07 -0.23
N SER A 214 -1.98 8.17 0.49
CA SER A 214 -2.16 8.25 1.95
C SER A 214 -3.62 8.03 2.35
N PHE A 215 -4.56 8.62 1.63
CA PHE A 215 -5.99 8.41 1.88
C PHE A 215 -6.44 6.99 1.54
N ALA A 216 -5.93 6.41 0.46
CA ALA A 216 -6.21 5.02 0.11
C ALA A 216 -5.73 4.07 1.21
N ALA A 217 -4.51 4.27 1.69
CA ALA A 217 -3.96 3.50 2.81
C ALA A 217 -4.74 3.72 4.12
N LEU A 218 -5.16 4.97 4.41
CA LEU A 218 -5.99 5.27 5.58
C LEU A 218 -7.35 4.57 5.52
N SER A 219 -7.97 4.47 4.34
CA SER A 219 -9.24 3.75 4.18
C SER A 219 -9.11 2.26 4.52
N THR A 220 -7.98 1.65 4.17
CA THR A 220 -7.67 0.25 4.52
C THR A 220 -7.46 0.09 6.03
N VAL A 221 -6.74 1.02 6.67
CA VAL A 221 -6.56 1.01 8.13
C VAL A 221 -7.90 1.13 8.86
N VAL A 222 -8.78 2.03 8.42
CA VAL A 222 -10.14 2.18 8.97
C VAL A 222 -10.94 0.88 8.83
N ALA A 223 -10.84 0.19 7.70
CA ALA A 223 -11.52 -1.09 7.49
C ALA A 223 -11.06 -2.18 8.47
N VAL A 224 -9.75 -2.28 8.70
CA VAL A 224 -9.17 -3.22 9.68
C VAL A 224 -9.60 -2.87 11.11
N PHE A 225 -9.56 -1.58 11.46
CA PHE A 225 -9.97 -1.13 12.79
C PHE A 225 -11.46 -1.37 13.04
N GLU A 226 -12.32 -1.12 12.05
CA GLU A 226 -13.77 -1.39 12.15
C GLU A 226 -14.04 -2.87 12.36
N ASN A 227 -13.29 -3.77 11.72
CA ASN A 227 -13.39 -5.20 11.94
C ASN A 227 -13.09 -5.57 13.41
N ILE A 228 -11.99 -5.04 13.96
CA ILE A 228 -11.61 -5.28 15.37
C ILE A 228 -12.66 -4.72 16.33
N ILE A 229 -13.15 -3.50 16.06
CA ILE A 229 -14.16 -2.84 16.88
C ILE A 229 -15.48 -3.66 16.86
N ALA A 230 -15.94 -4.06 15.67
CA ALA A 230 -17.16 -4.85 15.53
C ALA A 230 -17.05 -6.18 16.28
N MET A 231 -15.94 -6.90 16.10
CA MET A 231 -15.69 -8.15 16.84
C MET A 231 -15.72 -7.96 18.37
N LEU A 232 -15.07 -6.91 18.88
CA LEU A 232 -15.06 -6.63 20.34
C LEU A 232 -16.44 -6.20 20.85
N MET A 233 -17.21 -5.45 20.08
CA MET A 233 -18.58 -5.05 20.42
C MET A 233 -19.49 -6.30 20.50
N ASP A 234 -19.43 -7.18 19.52
CA ASP A 234 -20.25 -8.39 19.46
C ASP A 234 -19.88 -9.38 20.56
N TYR A 235 -18.58 -9.57 20.81
CA TYR A 235 -18.10 -10.52 21.83
C TYR A 235 -18.30 -10.04 23.27
N LYS A 236 -18.07 -8.75 23.54
CA LYS A 236 -18.12 -8.18 24.90
C LYS A 236 -19.41 -7.42 25.21
N GLY A 237 -20.24 -7.11 24.22
CA GLY A 237 -21.42 -6.28 24.38
C GLY A 237 -21.11 -4.83 24.81
N TRP A 238 -19.91 -4.33 24.46
CA TRP A 238 -19.48 -2.99 24.85
C TRP A 238 -20.06 -1.92 23.92
N ASP A 239 -20.28 -0.73 24.49
CA ASP A 239 -20.63 0.45 23.71
C ASP A 239 -19.49 0.86 22.78
N ARG A 240 -19.83 1.40 21.60
CA ARG A 240 -18.87 1.76 20.52
C ARG A 240 -17.75 2.68 21.01
N LEU A 241 -18.08 3.73 21.75
CA LEU A 241 -17.07 4.69 22.23
C LEU A 241 -16.10 4.09 23.25
N LYS A 242 -16.60 3.18 24.10
CA LYS A 242 -15.76 2.42 25.03
C LYS A 242 -14.83 1.48 24.28
N THR A 243 -15.35 0.76 23.31
CA THR A 243 -14.57 -0.17 22.49
C THR A 243 -13.47 0.55 21.70
N VAL A 244 -13.80 1.67 21.06
CA VAL A 244 -12.82 2.49 20.30
C VAL A 244 -11.68 2.97 21.20
N ARG A 245 -11.96 3.45 22.42
CA ARG A 245 -10.91 3.89 23.34
C ARG A 245 -9.97 2.77 23.78
N ILE A 246 -10.53 1.60 24.08
CA ILE A 246 -9.75 0.43 24.49
C ILE A 246 -8.94 -0.09 23.28
N ALA A 247 -9.56 -0.19 22.12
CA ALA A 247 -8.91 -0.62 20.89
C ALA A 247 -7.78 0.34 20.46
N LEU A 248 -7.96 1.66 20.63
CA LEU A 248 -6.91 2.65 20.36
C LEU A 248 -5.65 2.36 21.16
N VAL A 249 -5.78 2.18 22.47
CA VAL A 249 -4.63 1.89 23.34
C VAL A 249 -3.97 0.56 22.95
N LEU A 250 -4.79 -0.48 22.81
CA LEU A 250 -4.30 -1.83 22.51
C LEU A 250 -3.57 -1.87 21.15
N ILE A 251 -4.18 -1.34 20.10
CA ILE A 251 -3.61 -1.37 18.75
C ILE A 251 -2.36 -0.48 18.68
N THR A 252 -2.36 0.69 19.32
CA THR A 252 -1.17 1.54 19.37
C THR A 252 -0.01 0.81 20.04
N ILE A 253 -0.23 0.16 21.18
CA ILE A 253 0.83 -0.62 21.86
C ILE A 253 1.31 -1.78 20.99
N LEU A 254 0.41 -2.51 20.33
CA LEU A 254 0.76 -3.64 19.47
C LEU A 254 1.43 -3.22 18.16
N SER A 255 1.20 -2.00 17.66
CA SER A 255 1.84 -1.48 16.45
C SER A 255 3.27 -0.99 16.68
N LEU A 256 3.63 -0.61 17.92
CA LEU A 256 4.99 -0.11 18.22
C LEU A 256 6.11 -1.12 17.91
N PRO A 257 6.04 -2.40 18.29
CA PRO A 257 7.06 -3.37 17.91
C PRO A 257 7.23 -3.50 16.40
N CYS A 258 6.12 -3.45 15.64
CA CYS A 258 6.16 -3.50 14.18
C CYS A 258 6.83 -2.24 13.59
N ALA A 259 6.52 -1.06 14.13
CA ALA A 259 7.12 0.21 13.73
C ALA A 259 8.62 0.27 14.05
N LEU A 260 9.04 -0.25 15.20
CA LEU A 260 10.43 -0.32 15.63
C LEU A 260 11.22 -1.45 14.96
N GLY A 261 10.54 -2.41 14.33
CA GLY A 261 11.16 -3.51 13.60
C GLY A 261 12.07 -3.06 12.44
N PHE A 262 11.82 -1.88 11.88
CA PHE A 262 12.64 -1.31 10.80
C PHE A 262 13.96 -0.66 11.30
N ASN A 263 14.08 -0.41 12.59
CA ASN A 263 15.25 0.28 13.16
C ASN A 263 15.76 -0.37 14.45
N VAL A 264 15.22 -0.04 15.62
CA VAL A 264 15.71 -0.49 16.94
C VAL A 264 15.61 -2.00 17.12
N LEU A 265 14.55 -2.63 16.62
CA LEU A 265 14.28 -4.07 16.74
C LEU A 265 14.66 -4.86 15.48
N SER A 266 15.36 -4.28 14.52
CA SER A 266 15.75 -4.96 13.26
C SER A 266 16.61 -6.22 13.50
N GLY A 267 17.31 -6.33 14.62
CA GLY A 267 18.07 -7.51 15.01
C GLY A 267 17.28 -8.59 15.75
N VAL A 268 16.02 -8.34 16.10
CA VAL A 268 15.18 -9.31 16.82
C VAL A 268 14.43 -10.17 15.82
N GLN A 269 14.95 -11.37 15.56
CA GLN A 269 14.24 -12.35 14.73
C GLN A 269 13.36 -13.22 15.62
N VAL A 270 12.04 -13.12 15.43
CA VAL A 270 11.08 -14.06 16.05
C VAL A 270 10.93 -15.27 15.14
N PRO A 271 11.25 -16.49 15.59
CA PRO A 271 11.09 -17.69 14.77
C PRO A 271 9.64 -17.83 14.25
N GLY A 272 9.47 -17.94 12.93
CA GLY A 272 8.16 -18.05 12.29
C GLY A 272 7.49 -16.72 11.87
N THR A 273 8.11 -15.56 12.14
CA THR A 273 7.67 -14.30 11.56
C THR A 273 8.49 -13.93 10.34
N VAL A 274 7.82 -13.64 9.25
CA VAL A 274 8.47 -13.09 8.05
C VAL A 274 8.71 -11.60 8.31
N SER A 275 9.94 -11.24 8.61
CA SER A 275 10.34 -9.83 8.64
C SER A 275 10.36 -9.31 7.22
N TYR A 276 9.65 -8.22 6.94
CA TYR A 276 9.69 -7.56 5.62
C TYR A 276 11.09 -7.11 5.18
N THR A 277 12.05 -7.06 6.11
CA THR A 277 13.45 -6.77 5.83
C THR A 277 14.17 -7.94 5.11
N HIS A 278 13.59 -9.13 5.08
CA HIS A 278 14.13 -10.32 4.41
C HIS A 278 13.23 -10.88 3.31
N LEU A 279 12.19 -10.18 2.90
CA LEU A 279 11.47 -10.45 1.66
C LEU A 279 12.27 -9.93 0.45
N THR A 280 13.53 -10.31 0.35
CA THR A 280 14.13 -10.55 -0.94
C THR A 280 13.54 -11.87 -1.42
N LEU A 281 12.45 -11.79 -2.17
CA LEU A 281 12.01 -12.90 -2.98
C LEU A 281 13.16 -13.28 -3.92
N PRO A 282 13.50 -14.59 -4.03
CA PRO A 282 14.53 -15.04 -4.96
C PRO A 282 14.17 -14.72 -6.38
#